data_ce3fa989d03e996c57e47b697062fed7
#
_entry.id   ce3fa989d03e996c57e47b697062fed7
#
_cell.length_a   1.000
_cell.length_b   1.000
_cell.length_c   1.000
_cell.angle_alpha   90.00
_cell.angle_beta   90.00
_cell.angle_gamma   90.00
#
_symmetry.space_group_name_H-M   'P 1'
#
loop_
_entity.id
_entity.type
_entity.pdbx_description
1 polymer ?
#
loop_
_entity_poly.entity_id
_entity_poly.type
_entity_poly.pdbx_seq_one_letter_code
_entity_poly.pdbx_strand_id
1 'polypeptide(L)'
;MRFSYHPTMCNPSFYMELGKSAEEAGFDVITFPDSICYPKECDSTYPYNDDGTREFLDGVPFLEPFSIIPAIAAVTEKLEFSTSVYKLAPRQAVTTAKFVTTLGVMTDNRFHFGV
;
A
#
# COMPACT_ATOMS: atom_id res chain seq x y z
N MET A 1 -6.49 -21.63 3.59
CA MET A 1 -5.25 -20.79 3.69
C MET A 1 -5.50 -19.57 2.82
N ARG A 2 -5.06 -18.39 3.27
CA ARG A 2 -5.17 -17.15 2.47
C ARG A 2 -3.78 -16.68 2.07
N PHE A 3 -3.64 -16.20 0.86
CA PHE A 3 -2.37 -15.71 0.32
C PHE A 3 -2.43 -14.21 0.06
N SER A 4 -1.43 -13.49 0.54
CA SER A 4 -1.28 -12.07 0.24
C SER A 4 -0.05 -11.82 -0.63
N TYR A 5 -0.16 -10.86 -1.53
CA TYR A 5 0.95 -10.34 -2.31
C TYR A 5 1.29 -8.93 -1.86
N HIS A 6 2.58 -8.64 -1.70
CA HIS A 6 3.07 -7.33 -1.27
C HIS A 6 3.94 -6.71 -2.37
N PRO A 7 3.34 -5.94 -3.29
CA PRO A 7 4.10 -5.23 -4.31
C PRO A 7 4.91 -4.11 -3.67
N THR A 8 6.23 -4.25 -3.71
CA THR A 8 7.13 -3.21 -3.23
C THR A 8 7.80 -2.56 -4.43
N MET A 9 7.73 -1.23 -4.53
CA MET A 9 8.43 -0.46 -5.57
C MET A 9 8.11 -0.89 -7.01
N CYS A 10 6.91 -1.36 -7.25
CA CYS A 10 6.43 -1.67 -8.58
C CYS A 10 6.32 -0.37 -9.41
N ASN A 11 6.66 -0.45 -10.70
CA ASN A 11 6.42 0.67 -11.60
C ASN A 11 4.93 1.05 -11.57
N PRO A 12 4.59 2.33 -11.37
CA PRO A 12 3.19 2.77 -11.27
C PRO A 12 2.29 2.32 -12.42
N SER A 13 2.82 2.20 -13.64
CA SER A 13 2.07 1.76 -14.82
C SER A 13 1.57 0.32 -14.74
N PHE A 14 2.14 -0.52 -13.88
CA PHE A 14 1.81 -1.94 -13.80
C PHE A 14 0.74 -2.28 -12.78
N TYR A 15 0.40 -1.38 -11.86
CA TYR A 15 -0.49 -1.71 -10.74
C TYR A 15 -1.87 -2.22 -11.15
N MET A 16 -2.46 -1.71 -12.24
CA MET A 16 -3.77 -2.17 -12.69
C MET A 16 -3.72 -3.61 -13.22
N GLU A 17 -2.73 -3.91 -14.05
CA GLU A 17 -2.52 -5.27 -14.58
C GLU A 17 -2.05 -6.24 -13.49
N LEU A 18 -1.25 -5.75 -12.54
CA LEU A 18 -0.83 -6.52 -11.38
C LEU A 18 -2.04 -6.94 -10.52
N GLY A 19 -2.98 -6.04 -10.30
CA GLY A 19 -4.22 -6.34 -9.55
C GLY A 19 -5.03 -7.44 -10.23
N LYS A 20 -5.26 -7.33 -11.54
CA LYS A 20 -5.95 -8.37 -12.32
C LYS A 20 -5.22 -9.71 -12.27
N SER A 21 -3.91 -9.68 -12.53
CA SER A 21 -3.09 -10.90 -12.51
C SER A 21 -3.04 -11.57 -11.14
N ALA A 22 -3.01 -10.80 -10.06
CA ALA A 22 -3.06 -11.33 -8.70
C ALA A 22 -4.41 -12.02 -8.42
N GLU A 23 -5.52 -11.40 -8.82
CA GLU A 23 -6.85 -11.99 -8.69
C GLU A 23 -6.99 -13.27 -9.53
N GLU A 24 -6.56 -13.26 -10.78
CA GLU A 24 -6.55 -14.43 -11.67
C GLU A 24 -5.67 -15.57 -11.14
N ALA A 25 -4.54 -15.23 -10.53
CA ALA A 25 -3.65 -16.21 -9.91
C ALA A 25 -4.16 -16.76 -8.56
N GLY A 26 -5.28 -16.24 -8.05
CA GLY A 26 -5.91 -16.70 -6.83
C GLY A 26 -5.30 -16.15 -5.54
N PHE A 27 -4.63 -15.00 -5.58
CA PHE A 27 -4.30 -14.27 -4.37
C PHE A 27 -5.55 -13.69 -3.73
N ASP A 28 -5.63 -13.77 -2.40
CA ASP A 28 -6.76 -13.23 -1.64
C ASP A 28 -6.61 -11.73 -1.38
N VAL A 29 -5.39 -11.26 -1.13
CA VAL A 29 -5.12 -9.89 -0.68
C VAL A 29 -3.90 -9.30 -1.38
N ILE A 30 -3.96 -8.03 -1.78
CA ILE A 30 -2.77 -7.21 -2.03
C ILE A 30 -2.56 -6.29 -0.83
N THR A 31 -1.33 -6.25 -0.30
CA THR A 31 -0.95 -5.40 0.82
C THR A 31 -0.05 -4.27 0.34
N PHE A 32 -0.30 -3.04 0.79
CA PHE A 32 0.45 -1.86 0.39
C PHE A 32 1.26 -1.30 1.56
N PRO A 33 2.57 -1.06 1.37
CA PRO A 33 3.34 -0.30 2.33
C PRO A 33 2.95 1.18 2.27
N ASP A 34 3.29 1.91 3.33
CA ASP A 34 3.05 3.35 3.41
C ASP A 34 4.32 4.09 3.82
N SER A 35 4.60 5.18 3.14
CA SER A 35 5.61 6.15 3.53
C SER A 35 5.18 7.55 3.14
N ILE A 36 5.28 8.50 4.09
CA ILE A 36 4.84 9.88 3.86
C ILE A 36 5.85 10.66 3.04
N CYS A 37 7.13 10.41 3.29
CA CYS A 37 8.22 11.10 2.61
C CYS A 37 9.50 10.26 2.69
N TYR A 38 10.43 10.57 1.80
CA TYR A 38 11.82 10.15 1.93
C TYR A 38 12.61 11.27 2.63
N PRO A 39 13.13 11.05 3.85
CA PRO A 39 13.90 12.06 4.53
C PRO A 39 15.29 12.16 3.89
N LYS A 40 15.69 13.37 3.48
CA LYS A 40 17.01 13.62 2.91
C LYS A 40 18.14 13.37 3.91
N GLU A 41 17.87 13.71 5.17
CA GLU A 41 18.79 13.50 6.30
C GLU A 41 18.01 12.80 7.41
N CYS A 42 18.58 11.76 8.00
CA CYS A 42 17.92 10.96 9.03
C CYS A 42 18.97 10.26 9.91
N ASP A 43 18.85 10.44 11.22
CA ASP A 43 19.74 9.82 12.20
C ASP A 43 19.41 8.34 12.46
N SER A 44 18.22 7.89 12.05
CA SER A 44 17.81 6.49 12.25
C SER A 44 18.32 5.59 11.14
N THR A 45 18.87 4.45 11.55
CA THR A 45 19.31 3.40 10.63
C THR A 45 18.16 2.49 10.21
N TYR A 46 18.23 1.98 8.98
CA TYR A 46 17.30 0.98 8.49
C TYR A 46 17.78 -0.42 8.89
N PRO A 47 17.01 -1.17 9.68
CA PRO A 47 17.51 -2.40 10.33
C PRO A 47 17.64 -3.59 9.38
N TYR A 48 17.16 -3.50 8.15
CA TYR A 48 17.13 -4.62 7.18
C TYR A 48 18.18 -4.51 6.08
N ASN A 49 19.03 -3.45 6.11
CA ASN A 49 20.18 -3.31 5.25
C ASN A 49 21.45 -3.35 6.07
N ASP A 50 22.50 -3.99 5.56
CA ASP A 50 23.78 -4.13 6.24
C ASP A 50 24.44 -2.78 6.54
N ASP A 51 24.27 -1.81 5.66
CA ASP A 51 24.79 -0.45 5.79
C ASP A 51 23.86 0.51 6.56
N GLY A 52 22.64 0.06 6.89
CA GLY A 52 21.62 0.86 7.58
C GLY A 52 21.01 1.99 6.76
N THR A 53 21.31 2.07 5.46
CA THR A 53 20.80 3.13 4.57
C THR A 53 19.41 2.82 4.03
N ARG A 54 18.77 3.82 3.42
CA ARG A 54 17.48 3.73 2.73
C ARG A 54 17.57 4.20 1.29
N GLU A 55 18.77 4.23 0.72
CA GLU A 55 19.02 4.75 -0.63
C GLU A 55 18.20 4.03 -1.71
N PHE A 56 17.83 2.78 -1.48
CA PHE A 56 16.94 2.03 -2.37
C PHE A 56 15.54 2.65 -2.54
N LEU A 57 15.16 3.61 -1.69
CA LEU A 57 13.90 4.37 -1.79
C LEU A 57 14.08 5.71 -2.51
N ASP A 58 15.32 6.16 -2.72
CA ASP A 58 15.58 7.46 -3.32
C ASP A 58 15.14 7.50 -4.78
N GLY A 59 14.34 8.49 -5.12
CA GLY A 59 13.80 8.65 -6.46
C GLY A 59 12.77 7.59 -6.91
N VAL A 60 12.43 6.62 -6.04
CA VAL A 60 11.43 5.60 -6.36
C VAL A 60 10.02 6.12 -6.07
N PRO A 61 9.08 6.00 -7.03
CA PRO A 61 7.67 6.33 -6.79
C PRO A 61 7.09 5.44 -5.68
N PHE A 62 6.71 6.06 -4.57
CA PHE A 62 6.08 5.38 -3.45
C PHE A 62 4.63 5.85 -3.33
N LEU A 63 3.70 5.08 -3.91
CA LEU A 63 2.33 5.51 -4.07
C LEU A 63 1.57 5.47 -2.74
N GLU A 64 0.73 6.48 -2.55
CA GLU A 64 -0.14 6.59 -1.38
C GLU A 64 -1.28 5.55 -1.45
N PRO A 65 -1.48 4.71 -0.41
CA PRO A 65 -2.41 3.58 -0.46
C PRO A 65 -3.86 3.96 -0.78
N PHE A 66 -4.40 5.05 -0.20
CA PHE A 66 -5.79 5.48 -0.46
C PHE A 66 -6.00 6.04 -1.87
N SER A 67 -4.92 6.32 -2.59
CA SER A 67 -4.98 6.73 -3.99
C SER A 67 -4.91 5.55 -4.95
N ILE A 68 -4.05 4.56 -4.68
CA ILE A 68 -3.83 3.43 -5.61
C ILE A 68 -4.86 2.31 -5.43
N ILE A 69 -5.28 2.02 -4.19
CA ILE A 69 -6.24 0.94 -3.91
C ILE A 69 -7.57 1.12 -4.66
N PRO A 70 -8.23 2.30 -4.68
CA PRO A 70 -9.46 2.49 -5.44
C PRO A 70 -9.30 2.21 -6.94
N ALA A 71 -8.16 2.55 -7.50
CA ALA A 71 -7.92 2.33 -8.92
C ALA A 71 -7.81 0.84 -9.25
N ILE A 72 -7.12 0.05 -8.41
CA ILE A 72 -7.04 -1.40 -8.58
C ILE A 72 -8.39 -2.06 -8.29
N ALA A 73 -9.10 -1.59 -7.27
CA ALA A 73 -10.43 -2.11 -6.92
C ALA A 73 -11.45 -1.92 -8.05
N ALA A 74 -11.29 -0.89 -8.88
CA ALA A 74 -12.15 -0.64 -10.04
C ALA A 74 -11.96 -1.65 -11.18
N VAL A 75 -10.88 -2.42 -11.18
CA VAL A 75 -10.54 -3.41 -12.23
C VAL A 75 -10.49 -4.85 -11.67
N THR A 76 -10.89 -5.06 -10.41
CA THR A 76 -10.93 -6.37 -9.72
C THR A 76 -12.28 -6.55 -9.02
N GLU A 77 -12.72 -7.81 -8.85
CA GLU A 77 -14.03 -8.12 -8.27
C GLU A 77 -13.95 -8.71 -6.86
N LYS A 78 -12.93 -9.53 -6.58
CA LYS A 78 -12.83 -10.33 -5.35
C LYS A 78 -11.60 -10.01 -4.53
N LEU A 79 -10.55 -9.46 -5.17
CA LEU A 79 -9.28 -9.17 -4.54
C LEU A 79 -9.50 -8.18 -3.39
N GLU A 80 -9.00 -8.54 -2.22
CA GLU A 80 -9.01 -7.67 -1.05
C GLU A 80 -7.73 -6.84 -0.97
N PHE A 81 -7.77 -5.80 -0.18
CA PHE A 81 -6.67 -4.82 -0.04
C PHE A 81 -6.34 -4.60 1.43
N SER A 82 -5.08 -4.39 1.74
CA SER A 82 -4.65 -4.04 3.08
C SER A 82 -3.51 -3.03 3.05
N THR A 83 -3.43 -2.20 4.08
CA THR A 83 -2.21 -1.44 4.37
C THR A 83 -1.30 -2.25 5.30
N SER A 84 0.02 -2.25 5.03
CA SER A 84 1.00 -2.99 5.84
C SER A 84 2.31 -2.19 5.98
N VAL A 85 2.38 -1.24 6.87
CA VAL A 85 1.31 -0.69 7.69
C VAL A 85 1.15 0.79 7.41
N TYR A 86 -0.06 1.34 7.65
CA TYR A 86 -0.31 2.76 7.48
C TYR A 86 0.26 3.54 8.66
N LYS A 87 1.14 4.50 8.39
CA LYS A 87 1.76 5.36 9.42
C LYS A 87 0.77 6.39 9.94
N LEU A 88 -0.05 5.98 10.91
CA LEU A 88 -1.14 6.80 11.42
C LEU A 88 -0.66 8.01 12.25
N ALA A 89 0.39 7.84 13.06
CA ALA A 89 0.83 8.85 14.03
C ALA A 89 1.06 10.26 13.45
N PRO A 90 1.67 10.44 12.26
CA PRO A 90 1.89 11.77 11.68
C PRO A 90 0.68 12.31 10.91
N ARG A 91 -0.48 11.63 10.94
CA ARG A 91 -1.66 12.00 10.16
C ARG A 91 -2.79 12.48 11.04
N GLN A 92 -3.65 13.31 10.47
CA GLN A 92 -4.83 13.82 11.14
C GLN A 92 -5.91 12.71 11.22
N ALA A 93 -6.28 12.31 12.44
CA ALA A 93 -7.09 11.11 12.68
C ALA A 93 -8.49 11.17 12.03
N VAL A 94 -9.19 12.30 12.10
CA VAL A 94 -10.54 12.44 11.54
C VAL A 94 -10.50 12.36 10.00
N THR A 95 -9.48 12.96 9.37
CA THR A 95 -9.28 12.87 7.92
C THR A 95 -8.97 11.44 7.51
N THR A 96 -8.10 10.76 8.25
CA THR A 96 -7.79 9.35 8.00
C THR A 96 -9.03 8.46 8.12
N ALA A 97 -9.84 8.65 9.18
CA ALA A 97 -11.10 7.92 9.34
C ALA A 97 -12.04 8.14 8.15
N LYS A 98 -12.10 9.36 7.60
CA LYS A 98 -12.89 9.65 6.41
C LYS A 98 -12.38 8.89 5.18
N PHE A 99 -11.05 8.81 4.97
CA PHE A 99 -10.48 8.04 3.88
C PHE A 99 -10.76 6.54 4.03
N VAL A 100 -10.54 5.98 5.23
CA VAL A 100 -10.79 4.56 5.52
C VAL A 100 -12.24 4.19 5.23
N THR A 101 -13.20 4.97 5.74
CA THR A 101 -14.63 4.70 5.51
C THR A 101 -15.03 4.87 4.06
N THR A 102 -14.48 5.85 3.36
CA THR A 102 -14.72 6.04 1.92
C THR A 102 -14.21 4.86 1.13
N LEU A 103 -12.99 4.41 1.41
CA LEU A 103 -12.39 3.27 0.72
C LEU A 103 -13.16 1.98 1.00
N GLY A 104 -13.61 1.77 2.24
CA GLY A 104 -14.48 0.64 2.58
C GLY A 104 -15.73 0.57 1.70
N VAL A 105 -16.40 1.71 1.52
CA VAL A 105 -17.58 1.79 0.63
C VAL A 105 -17.22 1.56 -0.84
N MET A 106 -16.15 2.20 -1.33
CA MET A 106 -15.74 2.11 -2.74
C MET A 106 -15.26 0.71 -3.13
N THR A 107 -14.75 -0.06 -2.18
CA THR A 107 -14.26 -1.42 -2.42
C THR A 107 -15.26 -2.52 -2.04
N ASP A 108 -16.48 -2.16 -1.67
CA ASP A 108 -17.47 -3.11 -1.11
C ASP A 108 -16.91 -3.91 0.07
N ASN A 109 -16.32 -3.20 1.03
CA ASN A 109 -15.67 -3.74 2.23
C ASN A 109 -14.52 -4.73 1.98
N ARG A 110 -13.87 -4.67 0.82
CA ARG A 110 -12.65 -5.44 0.50
C ARG A 110 -11.37 -4.80 1.03
N PHE A 111 -11.46 -3.82 1.94
CA PHE A 111 -10.32 -3.11 2.49
C PHE A 111 -10.11 -3.41 3.97
N HIS A 112 -8.87 -3.75 4.33
CA HIS A 112 -8.40 -3.99 5.70
C HIS A 112 -7.40 -2.89 6.09
N PHE A 113 -7.71 -2.16 7.15
CA PHE A 113 -6.87 -1.07 7.62
C PHE A 113 -5.83 -1.58 8.62
N GLY A 114 -4.59 -1.80 8.14
CA GLY A 114 -3.44 -2.18 8.96
C GLY A 114 -2.65 -0.93 9.40
N VAL A 115 -2.39 -0.78 10.70
CA VAL A 115 -1.64 0.31 11.34
C VAL A 115 -0.52 -0.21 12.22
#